data_ca14a51a6ac14b9d8f7b58bfb574fea8
#
_entry.id   ca14a51a6ac14b9d8f7b58bfb574fea8
#
_cell.length_a   1.000
_cell.length_b   1.000
_cell.length_c   1.000
_cell.angle_alpha   90.00
_cell.angle_beta   90.00
_cell.angle_gamma   90.00
#
_symmetry.space_group_name_H-M   'P 1'
#
loop_
_entity.id
_entity.type
_entity.pdbx_description
1 polymer ?
#
loop_
_entity_poly.entity_id
_entity_poly.type
_entity_poly.pdbx_seq_one_letter_code
_entity_poly.pdbx_strand_id
1 'polypeptide(L)'
;MKYCILTPRFPFPENGGDVLRINNIAKYLKSAGHELVLVSFCEGNPDMAAAKTLYDKIYVVKRKKANSMLYSLEYMLSGRPIQCGYYYSREYSKLLGMVISKEKPDRFVSHLLRMVPYLTQHGVESQSIVEMTDALSKTYTLSSGFKGMSLKKVIYAIERKLIRRY
;
A
#
# COMPACT_ATOMS: atom_id res chain seq x y z
N MET A 1 -20.31 -0.28 9.39
CA MET A 1 -18.91 -0.47 9.81
C MET A 1 -18.07 0.62 9.19
N LYS A 2 -16.96 0.97 9.84
CA LYS A 2 -15.99 1.94 9.32
C LYS A 2 -14.75 1.22 8.80
N TYR A 3 -14.42 1.42 7.54
CA TYR A 3 -13.25 0.84 6.87
C TYR A 3 -12.16 1.89 6.70
N CYS A 4 -10.92 1.55 7.05
CA CYS A 4 -9.73 2.34 6.74
C CYS A 4 -8.99 1.71 5.56
N ILE A 5 -8.92 2.42 4.45
CA ILE A 5 -8.27 1.96 3.21
C ILE A 5 -6.90 2.60 3.09
N LEU A 6 -5.85 1.77 3.05
CA LEU A 6 -4.45 2.19 2.93
C LEU A 6 -3.97 2.04 1.48
N THR A 7 -3.49 3.10 0.87
CA THR A 7 -3.03 3.07 -0.52
C THR A 7 -1.60 3.62 -0.69
N PRO A 8 -0.78 3.01 -1.57
CA PRO A 8 0.59 3.47 -1.84
C PRO A 8 0.65 4.68 -2.78
N ARG A 9 -0.48 5.08 -3.35
CA ARG A 9 -0.65 6.28 -4.16
C ARG A 9 -2.09 6.76 -4.08
N PHE A 10 -2.30 8.05 -4.32
CA PHE A 10 -3.62 8.65 -4.28
C PHE A 10 -4.51 8.07 -5.38
N PRO A 11 -5.75 7.61 -5.05
CA PRO A 11 -6.57 6.84 -5.97
C PRO A 11 -7.37 7.69 -6.97
N PHE A 12 -7.03 8.95 -7.14
CA PHE A 12 -7.61 9.86 -8.14
C PHE A 12 -6.52 10.73 -8.80
N PRO A 13 -6.64 10.99 -10.13
CA PRO A 13 -7.62 10.43 -11.06
C PRO A 13 -7.49 8.91 -11.21
N GLU A 14 -8.56 8.24 -11.64
CA GLU A 14 -8.62 6.78 -11.80
C GLU A 14 -7.78 6.27 -12.98
N ASN A 15 -6.48 6.57 -12.95
CA ASN A 15 -5.51 6.20 -13.98
C ASN A 15 -4.74 4.93 -13.58
N GLY A 16 -5.07 3.81 -14.21
CA GLY A 16 -4.41 2.52 -13.99
C GLY A 16 -5.27 1.49 -13.27
N GLY A 17 -5.01 0.21 -13.59
CA GLY A 17 -5.84 -0.91 -13.14
C GLY A 17 -5.87 -1.11 -11.63
N ASP A 18 -4.75 -0.84 -10.95
CA ASP A 18 -4.67 -0.92 -9.49
C ASP A 18 -5.56 0.13 -8.81
N VAL A 19 -5.57 1.37 -9.32
CA VAL A 19 -6.42 2.45 -8.80
C VAL A 19 -7.89 2.18 -9.05
N LEU A 20 -8.26 1.75 -10.26
CA LEU A 20 -9.63 1.35 -10.60
C LEU A 20 -10.13 0.24 -9.67
N ARG A 21 -9.27 -0.74 -9.38
CA ARG A 21 -9.62 -1.87 -8.53
C ARG A 21 -9.91 -1.44 -7.10
N ILE A 22 -9.02 -0.65 -6.47
CA ILE A 22 -9.26 -0.23 -5.09
C ILE A 22 -10.48 0.69 -4.98
N ASN A 23 -10.72 1.56 -5.98
CA ASN A 23 -11.91 2.39 -6.01
C ASN A 23 -13.18 1.58 -6.24
N ASN A 24 -13.16 0.50 -7.02
CA ASN A 24 -14.30 -0.40 -7.16
C ASN A 24 -14.63 -1.13 -5.85
N ILE A 25 -13.61 -1.56 -5.10
CA ILE A 25 -13.80 -2.10 -3.75
C ILE A 25 -14.41 -1.04 -2.83
N ALA A 26 -13.90 0.19 -2.86
CA ALA A 26 -14.45 1.29 -2.08
C ALA A 26 -15.88 1.64 -2.46
N LYS A 27 -16.21 1.68 -3.76
CA LYS A 27 -17.60 1.89 -4.27
C LYS A 27 -18.55 0.81 -3.76
N TYR A 28 -18.10 -0.45 -3.78
CA TYR A 28 -18.89 -1.56 -3.24
C TYR A 28 -19.14 -1.42 -1.74
N LEU A 29 -18.10 -1.15 -0.96
CA LEU A 29 -18.23 -0.94 0.48
C LEU A 29 -19.14 0.25 0.80
N LYS A 30 -19.02 1.33 0.03
CA LYS A 30 -19.89 2.52 0.18
C LYS A 30 -21.35 2.20 -0.12
N SER A 31 -21.62 1.46 -1.20
CA SER A 31 -22.99 1.03 -1.55
C SER A 31 -23.61 0.08 -0.51
N ALA A 32 -22.78 -0.66 0.23
CA ALA A 32 -23.19 -1.48 1.36
C ALA A 32 -23.40 -0.68 2.67
N GLY A 33 -23.34 0.65 2.62
CA GLY A 33 -23.61 1.54 3.76
C GLY A 33 -22.46 1.66 4.75
N HIS A 34 -21.23 1.42 4.32
CA HIS A 34 -20.05 1.55 5.18
C HIS A 34 -19.45 2.96 5.10
N GLU A 35 -18.86 3.43 6.20
CA GLU A 35 -18.06 4.66 6.25
C GLU A 35 -16.63 4.33 5.80
N LEU A 36 -16.06 5.18 4.93
CA LEU A 36 -14.75 4.96 4.33
C LEU A 36 -13.77 6.06 4.72
N VAL A 37 -12.66 5.63 5.32
CA VAL A 37 -11.51 6.48 5.66
C VAL A 37 -10.36 6.11 4.72
N LEU A 38 -9.87 7.06 3.95
CA LEU A 38 -8.70 6.87 3.08
C LEU A 38 -7.44 7.37 3.79
N VAL A 39 -6.41 6.56 3.84
CA VAL A 39 -5.04 6.96 4.18
C VAL A 39 -4.15 6.68 2.98
N SER A 40 -3.55 7.72 2.40
CA SER A 40 -2.84 7.59 1.12
C SER A 40 -1.55 8.38 1.08
N PHE A 41 -0.57 7.85 0.34
CA PHE A 41 0.47 8.71 -0.19
C PHE A 41 -0.06 9.57 -1.34
N CYS A 42 0.47 10.78 -1.47
CA CYS A 42 0.23 11.65 -2.62
C CYS A 42 1.55 12.14 -3.22
N GLU A 43 1.54 12.34 -4.54
CA GLU A 43 2.57 13.05 -5.28
C GLU A 43 1.89 14.26 -5.94
N GLY A 44 2.48 15.45 -5.82
CA GLY A 44 1.86 16.68 -6.34
C GLY A 44 0.59 17.10 -5.59
N ASN A 45 -0.39 17.61 -6.33
CA ASN A 45 -1.67 18.06 -5.81
C ASN A 45 -2.73 16.98 -6.08
N PRO A 46 -3.20 16.26 -5.06
CA PRO A 46 -4.22 15.23 -5.23
C PRO A 46 -5.59 15.84 -5.55
N ASP A 47 -6.36 15.16 -6.41
CA ASP A 47 -7.76 15.54 -6.69
C ASP A 47 -8.66 15.19 -5.50
N MET A 48 -8.65 16.08 -4.52
CA MET A 48 -9.44 15.94 -3.30
C MET A 48 -10.95 16.03 -3.56
N ALA A 49 -11.37 16.76 -4.60
CA ALA A 49 -12.77 16.90 -4.93
C ALA A 49 -13.36 15.57 -5.40
N ALA A 50 -12.69 14.92 -6.34
CA ALA A 50 -13.09 13.59 -6.81
C ALA A 50 -13.04 12.55 -5.66
N ALA A 51 -12.01 12.57 -4.82
CA ALA A 51 -11.91 11.61 -3.72
C ALA A 51 -13.02 11.76 -2.68
N LYS A 52 -13.48 12.99 -2.39
CA LYS A 52 -14.58 13.25 -1.45
C LYS A 52 -15.94 12.71 -1.92
N THR A 53 -16.11 12.39 -3.19
CA THR A 53 -17.35 11.75 -3.68
C THR A 53 -17.47 10.31 -3.20
N LEU A 54 -16.35 9.66 -2.86
CA LEU A 54 -16.28 8.25 -2.48
C LEU A 54 -15.90 8.04 -1.01
N TYR A 55 -14.93 8.81 -0.50
CA TYR A 55 -14.39 8.65 0.85
C TYR A 55 -14.92 9.74 1.80
N ASP A 56 -15.40 9.32 2.97
CA ASP A 56 -15.94 10.22 4.00
C ASP A 56 -14.85 11.04 4.70
N LYS A 57 -13.69 10.42 4.90
CA LYS A 57 -12.50 11.04 5.50
C LYS A 57 -11.28 10.73 4.65
N ILE A 58 -10.41 11.71 4.46
CA ILE A 58 -9.22 11.56 3.62
C ILE A 58 -8.02 12.13 4.35
N TYR A 59 -7.01 11.30 4.51
CA TYR A 59 -5.74 11.64 5.12
C TYR A 59 -4.61 11.35 4.13
N VAL A 60 -3.75 12.32 3.87
CA VAL A 60 -2.68 12.19 2.87
C VAL A 60 -1.32 12.52 3.45
N VAL A 61 -0.31 11.80 2.99
CA VAL A 61 1.10 12.08 3.26
C VAL A 61 1.82 12.30 1.95
N LYS A 62 2.54 13.39 1.83
CA LYS A 62 3.40 13.63 0.67
C LYS A 62 4.53 12.62 0.64
N ARG A 63 4.65 11.87 -0.46
CA ARG A 63 5.69 10.86 -0.60
C ARG A 63 7.05 11.51 -0.78
N LYS A 64 7.96 11.22 0.15
CA LYS A 64 9.38 11.59 0.08
C LYS A 64 10.22 10.35 -0.23
N LYS A 65 10.96 10.37 -1.34
CA LYS A 65 11.77 9.24 -1.78
C LYS A 65 13.17 9.20 -1.14
N ALA A 66 13.55 10.23 -0.37
CA ALA A 66 14.91 10.40 0.15
C ALA A 66 15.43 9.19 0.95
N ASN A 67 14.61 8.56 1.76
CA ASN A 67 15.00 7.43 2.61
C ASN A 67 14.54 6.06 2.04
N SER A 68 13.92 6.02 0.86
CA SER A 68 13.38 4.77 0.31
C SER A 68 14.45 3.70 0.09
N MET A 69 15.65 4.09 -0.36
CA MET A 69 16.76 3.15 -0.55
C MET A 69 17.27 2.57 0.78
N LEU A 70 17.39 3.41 1.81
CA LEU A 70 17.85 2.99 3.13
C LEU A 70 16.88 1.97 3.75
N TYR A 71 15.57 2.30 3.75
CA TYR A 71 14.56 1.36 4.23
C TYR A 71 14.44 0.10 3.38
N SER A 72 14.66 0.20 2.06
CA SER A 72 14.70 -0.99 1.19
C SER A 72 15.82 -1.94 1.59
N LEU A 73 17.00 -1.40 1.89
CA LEU A 73 18.16 -2.19 2.34
C LEU A 73 17.89 -2.80 3.73
N GLU A 74 17.37 -2.01 4.67
CA GLU A 74 17.00 -2.49 6.01
C GLU A 74 16.00 -3.66 5.94
N TYR A 75 14.96 -3.53 5.10
CA TYR A 75 13.97 -4.58 4.90
C TYR A 75 14.58 -5.83 4.28
N MET A 76 15.44 -5.67 3.27
CA MET A 76 16.16 -6.80 2.65
C MET A 76 17.01 -7.56 3.67
N LEU A 77 17.78 -6.84 4.49
CA LEU A 77 18.64 -7.44 5.53
C LEU A 77 17.84 -8.11 6.65
N SER A 78 16.64 -7.59 6.95
CA SER A 78 15.73 -8.21 7.92
C SER A 78 14.84 -9.32 7.33
N GLY A 79 15.09 -9.75 6.10
CA GLY A 79 14.34 -10.82 5.44
C GLY A 79 12.93 -10.45 5.00
N ARG A 80 12.62 -9.15 4.88
CA ARG A 80 11.33 -8.63 4.42
C ARG A 80 11.40 -8.16 2.97
N PRO A 81 10.25 -8.08 2.26
CA PRO A 81 10.23 -7.62 0.87
C PRO A 81 10.78 -6.20 0.70
N ILE A 82 11.67 -6.04 -0.27
CA ILE A 82 12.38 -4.77 -0.56
C ILE A 82 11.37 -3.67 -0.91
N GLN A 83 10.32 -4.01 -1.68
CA GLN A 83 9.28 -3.05 -2.05
C GLN A 83 8.52 -2.50 -0.83
N CYS A 84 8.37 -3.27 0.24
CA CYS A 84 7.77 -2.79 1.47
C CYS A 84 8.63 -1.69 2.11
N GLY A 85 9.96 -1.88 2.14
CA GLY A 85 10.91 -0.85 2.58
C GLY A 85 10.88 0.39 1.67
N TYR A 86 10.83 0.20 0.36
CA TYR A 86 10.76 1.31 -0.60
C TYR A 86 9.54 2.23 -0.41
N TYR A 87 8.41 1.67 0.06
CA TYR A 87 7.19 2.42 0.38
C TYR A 87 7.04 2.75 1.86
N TYR A 88 8.00 2.37 2.71
CA TYR A 88 7.94 2.69 4.12
C TYR A 88 8.22 4.17 4.40
N SER A 89 7.42 4.77 5.29
CA SER A 89 7.56 6.15 5.76
C SER A 89 7.11 6.27 7.21
N ARG A 90 7.96 6.83 8.05
CA ARG A 90 7.61 7.13 9.46
C ARG A 90 6.47 8.14 9.56
N GLU A 91 6.39 9.09 8.61
CA GLU A 91 5.31 10.08 8.57
C GLU A 91 3.96 9.41 8.30
N TYR A 92 3.94 8.43 7.35
CA TYR A 92 2.72 7.66 7.08
C TYR A 92 2.30 6.82 8.28
N SER A 93 3.24 6.15 8.93
CA SER A 93 2.96 5.35 10.12
C SER A 93 2.40 6.20 11.26
N LYS A 94 2.98 7.38 11.53
CA LYS A 94 2.46 8.31 12.54
C LYS A 94 1.06 8.79 12.20
N LEU A 95 0.80 9.14 10.93
CA LEU A 95 -0.53 9.53 10.47
C LEU A 95 -1.54 8.41 10.67
N LEU A 96 -1.18 7.17 10.29
CA LEU A 96 -2.07 6.02 10.47
C LEU A 96 -2.39 5.80 11.96
N GLY A 97 -1.42 5.87 12.85
CA GLY A 97 -1.65 5.76 14.30
C GLY A 97 -2.63 6.82 14.82
N MET A 98 -2.50 8.07 14.35
CA MET A 98 -3.44 9.14 14.67
C MET A 98 -4.85 8.84 14.12
N VAL A 99 -4.94 8.34 12.89
CA VAL A 99 -6.22 7.97 12.26
C VAL A 99 -6.89 6.83 13.01
N ILE A 100 -6.14 5.79 13.40
CA ILE A 100 -6.66 4.68 14.20
C ILE A 100 -7.26 5.19 15.51
N SER A 101 -6.55 6.04 16.23
CA SER A 101 -7.00 6.60 17.52
C SER A 101 -8.22 7.50 17.37
N LYS A 102 -8.26 8.34 16.32
CA LYS A 102 -9.30 9.34 16.10
C LYS A 102 -10.56 8.75 15.46
N GLU A 103 -10.39 7.97 14.40
CA GLU A 103 -11.51 7.48 13.58
C GLU A 103 -12.03 6.12 14.05
N LYS A 104 -11.22 5.36 14.79
CA LYS A 104 -11.56 4.02 15.35
C LYS A 104 -12.16 3.09 14.31
N PRO A 105 -11.46 2.80 13.20
CA PRO A 105 -12.00 1.94 12.15
C PRO A 105 -12.20 0.51 12.65
N ASP A 106 -13.28 -0.14 12.19
CA ASP A 106 -13.59 -1.54 12.50
C ASP A 106 -12.74 -2.52 11.70
N ARG A 107 -12.38 -2.13 10.46
CA ARG A 107 -11.63 -2.96 9.50
C ARG A 107 -10.65 -2.13 8.69
N PHE A 108 -9.62 -2.81 8.20
CA PHE A 108 -8.59 -2.20 7.36
C PHE A 108 -8.52 -2.92 6.02
N VAL A 109 -8.29 -2.16 4.94
CA VAL A 109 -8.00 -2.69 3.61
C VAL A 109 -6.64 -2.18 3.19
N SER A 110 -5.66 -3.09 3.10
CA SER A 110 -4.35 -2.79 2.55
C SER A 110 -4.37 -2.97 1.05
N HIS A 111 -4.26 -1.89 0.31
CA HIS A 111 -4.06 -1.97 -1.13
C HIS A 111 -2.61 -2.26 -1.43
N LEU A 112 -2.36 -3.49 -1.93
CA LEU A 112 -1.06 -4.09 -2.20
C LEU A 112 -0.23 -4.44 -0.95
N LEU A 113 0.69 -5.38 -1.16
CA LEU A 113 1.62 -5.88 -0.15
C LEU A 113 2.45 -4.77 0.53
N ARG A 114 2.73 -3.69 -0.21
CA ARG A 114 3.59 -2.57 0.26
C ARG A 114 3.05 -1.84 1.46
N MET A 115 1.74 -1.93 1.72
CA MET A 115 1.07 -1.26 2.84
C MET A 115 0.95 -2.16 4.07
N VAL A 116 1.19 -3.46 3.95
CA VAL A 116 1.12 -4.44 5.05
C VAL A 116 1.99 -4.07 6.26
N PRO A 117 3.25 -3.58 6.09
CA PRO A 117 4.09 -3.21 7.24
C PRO A 117 3.44 -2.21 8.19
N TYR A 118 2.57 -1.35 7.69
CA TYR A 118 1.85 -0.38 8.53
C TYR A 118 0.79 -1.05 9.39
N LEU A 119 0.13 -2.08 8.89
CA LEU A 119 -0.85 -2.86 9.65
C LEU A 119 -0.16 -3.61 10.79
N THR A 120 0.95 -4.30 10.47
CA THR A 120 1.76 -5.04 11.45
C THR A 120 2.33 -4.13 12.53
N GLN A 121 2.81 -2.94 12.15
CA GLN A 121 3.38 -1.99 13.11
C GLN A 121 2.33 -1.47 14.11
N HIS A 122 1.07 -1.43 13.73
CA HIS A 122 -0.03 -0.96 14.58
C HIS A 122 -0.86 -2.09 15.20
N GLY A 123 -0.51 -3.37 14.98
CA GLY A 123 -1.17 -4.52 15.58
C GLY A 123 -2.63 -4.71 15.14
N VAL A 124 -2.94 -4.35 13.87
CA VAL A 124 -4.31 -4.41 13.33
C VAL A 124 -4.49 -5.47 12.25
N GLU A 125 -3.56 -6.42 12.12
CA GLU A 125 -3.56 -7.45 11.07
C GLU A 125 -4.81 -8.33 11.12
N SER A 126 -5.26 -8.71 12.33
CA SER A 126 -6.45 -9.56 12.51
C SER A 126 -7.75 -8.92 12.04
N GLN A 127 -7.75 -7.59 11.88
CA GLN A 127 -8.87 -6.80 11.38
C GLN A 127 -8.67 -6.36 9.93
N SER A 128 -7.64 -6.88 9.25
CA SER A 128 -7.19 -6.38 7.96
C SER A 128 -7.43 -7.36 6.83
N ILE A 129 -7.72 -6.81 5.65
CA ILE A 129 -7.78 -7.52 4.37
C ILE A 129 -6.67 -6.96 3.50
N VAL A 130 -5.84 -7.84 2.93
CA VAL A 130 -4.81 -7.44 1.97
C VAL A 130 -5.32 -7.71 0.56
N GLU A 131 -5.52 -6.66 -0.19
CA GLU A 131 -5.87 -6.73 -1.60
C GLU A 131 -4.58 -6.79 -2.43
N MET A 132 -4.42 -7.86 -3.20
CA MET A 132 -3.26 -8.09 -4.05
C MET A 132 -3.69 -8.17 -5.51
N THR A 133 -3.42 -7.12 -6.28
CA THR A 133 -3.77 -7.04 -7.69
C THR A 133 -2.93 -7.98 -8.55
N ASP A 134 -1.65 -8.16 -8.19
CA ASP A 134 -0.69 -8.97 -8.94
C ASP A 134 -0.09 -10.07 -8.09
N ALA A 135 0.10 -11.24 -8.71
CA ALA A 135 0.98 -12.26 -8.16
C ALA A 135 2.44 -11.82 -8.35
N LEU A 136 2.89 -10.86 -7.52
CA LEU A 136 4.22 -10.22 -7.62
C LEU A 136 5.35 -11.24 -7.76
N SER A 137 5.29 -12.35 -7.01
CA SER A 137 6.26 -13.44 -7.12
C SER A 137 6.29 -14.06 -8.51
N LYS A 138 5.14 -14.14 -9.20
CA LYS A 138 5.01 -14.68 -10.56
C LYS A 138 5.51 -13.68 -11.60
N THR A 139 5.18 -12.40 -11.43
CA THR A 139 5.67 -11.30 -12.28
C THR A 139 7.20 -11.22 -12.25
N TYR A 140 7.81 -11.32 -11.06
CA TYR A 140 9.28 -11.35 -10.93
C TYR A 140 9.90 -12.62 -11.52
N THR A 141 9.20 -13.76 -11.53
CA THR A 141 9.66 -14.98 -12.21
C THR A 141 9.72 -14.79 -13.72
N LEU A 142 8.68 -14.22 -14.31
CA LEU A 142 8.61 -13.96 -15.75
C LEU A 142 9.66 -12.92 -16.19
N SER A 143 9.84 -11.85 -15.38
CA SER A 143 10.82 -10.80 -15.65
C SER A 143 12.27 -11.26 -15.53
N SER A 144 12.55 -12.34 -14.79
CA SER A 144 13.90 -12.93 -14.68
C SER A 144 14.31 -13.75 -15.90
N GLY A 145 13.37 -14.11 -16.79
CA GLY A 145 13.60 -14.92 -17.99
C GLY A 145 14.27 -14.20 -19.18
N PHE A 146 14.40 -12.86 -19.15
CA PHE A 146 15.05 -12.12 -20.25
C PHE A 146 16.57 -12.32 -20.28
N LYS A 147 17.14 -12.53 -21.49
CA LYS A 147 18.58 -12.82 -21.71
C LYS A 147 19.49 -11.71 -21.16
N GLY A 148 20.52 -12.10 -20.40
CA GLY A 148 21.57 -11.24 -19.83
C GLY A 148 21.53 -11.14 -18.29
N MET A 149 22.70 -11.21 -17.64
CA MET A 149 22.84 -11.06 -16.18
C MET A 149 22.80 -9.57 -15.84
N SER A 150 21.64 -9.07 -15.41
CA SER A 150 21.45 -7.69 -14.97
C SER A 150 21.28 -7.65 -13.44
N LEU A 151 21.80 -6.63 -12.78
CA LEU A 151 21.58 -6.36 -11.35
C LEU A 151 20.08 -6.43 -10.98
N LYS A 152 19.20 -5.99 -11.89
CA LYS A 152 17.74 -6.10 -11.73
C LYS A 152 17.26 -7.54 -11.52
N LYS A 153 17.88 -8.53 -12.21
CA LYS A 153 17.49 -9.94 -12.07
C LYS A 153 17.82 -10.49 -10.68
N VAL A 154 18.97 -10.12 -10.16
CA VAL A 154 19.39 -10.50 -8.81
C VAL A 154 18.42 -9.93 -7.79
N ILE A 155 18.09 -8.65 -7.91
CA ILE A 155 17.11 -7.99 -7.04
C ILE A 155 15.75 -8.68 -7.14
N TYR A 156 15.26 -9.01 -8.34
CA TYR A 156 13.97 -9.71 -8.54
C TYR A 156 13.99 -11.13 -7.97
N ALA A 157 15.11 -11.84 -8.07
CA ALA A 157 15.24 -13.19 -7.48
C ALA A 157 15.19 -13.13 -5.94
N ILE A 158 15.89 -12.17 -5.34
CA ILE A 158 15.84 -11.91 -3.90
C ILE A 158 14.43 -11.55 -3.47
N GLU A 159 13.81 -10.55 -4.12
CA GLU A 159 12.48 -10.07 -3.81
C GLU A 159 11.42 -11.19 -3.89
N ARG A 160 11.49 -12.03 -4.94
CA ARG A 160 10.62 -13.20 -5.06
C ARG A 160 10.72 -14.15 -3.87
N LYS A 161 11.95 -14.39 -3.38
CA LYS A 161 12.17 -15.26 -2.21
C LYS A 161 11.62 -14.63 -0.94
N LEU A 162 11.81 -13.32 -0.78
CA LEU A 162 11.33 -12.56 0.37
C LEU A 162 9.79 -12.51 0.41
N ILE A 163 9.13 -12.23 -0.72
CA ILE A 163 7.66 -12.20 -0.81
C ILE A 163 7.03 -13.56 -0.48
N ARG A 164 7.65 -14.67 -0.89
CA ARG A 164 7.13 -16.02 -0.60
C ARG A 164 7.21 -16.41 0.87
N ARG A 165 8.05 -15.76 1.64
CA ARG A 165 8.24 -16.02 3.08
C ARG A 165 7.44 -15.07 3.97
N TYR A 166 7.07 -13.94 3.40
CA TYR A 166 6.33 -12.87 4.07
C TYR A 166 4.81 -13.10 4.02
#